data_c96d2de066eb1910cb71d82fa5f1a71d
#
_entry.id   c96d2de066eb1910cb71d82fa5f1a71d
#
_cell.length_a   1.000
_cell.length_b   1.000
_cell.length_c   1.000
_cell.angle_alpha   90.00
_cell.angle_beta   90.00
_cell.angle_gamma   90.00
#
_symmetry.space_group_name_H-M   'P 1'
#
loop_
_entity.id
_entity.type
_entity.pdbx_description
1 polymer ?
#
loop_
_entity_poly.entity_id
_entity_poly.type
_entity_poly.pdbx_seq_one_letter_code
_entity_poly.pdbx_strand_id
1 'polypeptide(L)'
;MNWINLSELKGDLKSMSDEDLIFHCEVIKLSKRTSKKGNVFGILEVKNNCSQTKLFLFREDFLKFQRFGSRGGQLLIKGRAQKQKFSENYGFKIIEIQDLF
;
A
#
# COMPACT_ATOMS: atom_id res chain seq x y z
N MET A 1 6.60 16.37 -0.43
CA MET A 1 6.60 14.92 -0.08
C MET A 1 6.74 14.77 1.43
N ASN A 2 5.81 14.06 2.04
CA ASN A 2 5.78 13.90 3.49
C ASN A 2 6.15 12.49 3.91
N TRP A 3 7.16 12.36 4.76
CA TRP A 3 7.49 11.09 5.41
C TRP A 3 6.48 10.82 6.51
N ILE A 4 5.96 9.61 6.54
CA ILE A 4 5.01 9.18 7.56
C ILE A 4 5.44 7.84 8.15
N ASN A 5 4.90 7.53 9.33
CA ASN A 5 4.99 6.20 9.90
C ASN A 5 3.88 5.33 9.32
N LEU A 6 4.17 4.04 9.18
CA LEU A 6 3.20 3.08 8.68
C LEU A 6 1.88 3.13 9.47
N SER A 7 1.95 3.37 10.77
CA SER A 7 0.77 3.47 11.62
C SER A 7 -0.19 4.58 11.20
N GLU A 8 0.30 5.63 10.55
CA GLU A 8 -0.54 6.75 10.12
C GLU A 8 -1.49 6.36 8.99
N LEU A 9 -1.23 5.26 8.28
CA LEU A 9 -2.15 4.77 7.25
C LEU A 9 -3.47 4.27 7.84
N LYS A 10 -3.49 3.97 9.12
CA LYS A 10 -4.69 3.53 9.82
C LYS A 10 -5.46 4.71 10.44
N GLY A 11 -4.90 5.91 10.35
CA GLY A 11 -5.51 7.10 10.90
C GLY A 11 -6.36 7.84 9.89
N ASP A 12 -6.43 9.15 10.04
CA ASP A 12 -7.26 10.00 9.19
C ASP A 12 -6.56 10.32 7.87
N LEU A 13 -6.76 9.47 6.88
CA LEU A 13 -6.19 9.68 5.55
C LEU A 13 -6.78 10.90 4.85
N LYS A 14 -7.98 11.31 5.21
CA LYS A 14 -8.61 12.49 4.61
C LYS A 14 -7.79 13.75 4.87
N SER A 15 -7.23 13.88 6.06
CA SER A 15 -6.40 15.06 6.40
C SER A 15 -5.10 15.10 5.62
N MET A 16 -4.68 13.97 5.04
CA MET A 16 -3.45 13.86 4.25
C MET A 16 -3.72 13.76 2.75
N SER A 17 -4.96 13.99 2.32
CA SER A 17 -5.31 13.88 0.90
C SER A 17 -4.57 14.92 0.06
N ASP A 18 -4.31 14.56 -1.19
CA ASP A 18 -3.62 15.40 -2.18
C ASP A 18 -2.14 15.66 -1.88
N GLU A 19 -1.58 14.97 -0.90
CA GLU A 19 -0.16 15.03 -0.60
C GLU A 19 0.52 13.71 -0.95
N ASP A 20 1.76 13.79 -1.44
CA ASP A 20 2.57 12.59 -1.64
C ASP A 20 3.13 12.14 -0.29
N LEU A 21 2.82 10.90 0.05
CA LEU A 21 3.24 10.28 1.30
C LEU A 21 4.28 9.21 1.00
N ILE A 22 5.30 9.11 1.85
CA ILE A 22 6.33 8.09 1.71
C ILE A 22 6.59 7.43 3.06
N PHE A 23 6.79 6.12 3.06
CA PHE A 23 7.13 5.39 4.28
C PHE A 23 8.00 4.19 3.96
N HIS A 24 8.75 3.77 4.97
CA HIS A 24 9.58 2.57 4.93
C HIS A 24 8.83 1.40 5.57
N CYS A 25 8.97 0.21 5.00
CA CYS A 25 8.35 -0.97 5.56
C CYS A 25 9.09 -2.24 5.15
N GLU A 26 8.79 -3.33 5.84
CA GLU A 26 9.27 -4.66 5.50
C GLU A 26 8.10 -5.51 5.03
N VAL A 27 8.32 -6.31 3.99
CA VAL A 27 7.29 -7.20 3.47
C VAL A 27 7.11 -8.41 4.36
N ILE A 28 5.87 -8.66 4.78
CA ILE A 28 5.51 -9.92 5.45
C ILE A 28 5.19 -10.97 4.39
N LYS A 29 4.27 -10.66 3.50
CA LYS A 29 3.89 -11.56 2.40
C LYS A 29 3.05 -10.82 1.37
N LEU A 30 2.97 -11.40 0.18
CA LEU A 30 2.02 -10.99 -0.86
C LEU A 30 1.08 -12.15 -1.14
N SER A 31 -0.21 -11.92 -1.02
CA SER A 31 -1.25 -12.91 -1.28
C SER A 31 -2.02 -12.53 -2.54
N LYS A 32 -2.21 -13.50 -3.42
CA LYS A 32 -3.03 -13.33 -4.62
C LYS A 32 -4.46 -13.75 -4.30
N ARG A 33 -5.42 -12.91 -4.67
CA ARG A 33 -6.84 -13.17 -4.42
C ARG A 33 -7.65 -12.96 -5.69
N THR A 34 -8.84 -13.55 -5.71
CA THR A 34 -9.78 -13.35 -6.81
C THR A 34 -11.10 -12.87 -6.22
N SER A 35 -11.63 -11.77 -6.77
CA SER A 35 -12.90 -11.24 -6.33
C SER A 35 -14.06 -12.10 -6.83
N LYS A 36 -15.26 -11.84 -6.32
CA LYS A 36 -16.47 -12.53 -6.75
C LYS A 36 -16.73 -12.36 -8.26
N LYS A 37 -16.26 -11.26 -8.83
CA LYS A 37 -16.42 -10.99 -10.27
C LYS A 37 -15.31 -11.59 -11.11
N GLY A 38 -14.38 -12.32 -10.50
CA GLY A 38 -13.28 -12.95 -11.22
C GLY A 38 -12.05 -12.07 -11.42
N ASN A 39 -12.00 -10.88 -10.83
CA ASN A 39 -10.85 -9.99 -10.93
C ASN A 39 -9.77 -10.40 -9.93
N VAL A 40 -8.53 -10.47 -10.42
CA VAL A 40 -7.38 -10.80 -9.58
C VAL A 40 -6.84 -9.53 -8.93
N PHE A 41 -6.48 -9.63 -7.65
CA PHE A 41 -5.83 -8.56 -6.92
C PHE A 41 -4.84 -9.15 -5.91
N GLY A 42 -3.96 -8.31 -5.40
CA GLY A 42 -2.99 -8.72 -4.39
C GLY A 42 -3.22 -8.01 -3.07
N ILE A 43 -2.85 -8.68 -1.99
CA ILE A 43 -2.80 -8.08 -0.67
C ILE A 43 -1.35 -8.13 -0.21
N LEU A 44 -0.70 -6.96 -0.19
CA LEU A 44 0.67 -6.82 0.26
C LEU A 44 0.67 -6.47 1.74
N GLU A 45 1.08 -7.43 2.57
CA GLU A 45 1.17 -7.20 4.01
C GLU A 45 2.56 -6.71 4.35
N VAL A 46 2.63 -5.57 5.01
CA VAL A 46 3.88 -4.91 5.36
C VAL A 46 3.88 -4.52 6.84
N LYS A 47 5.07 -4.36 7.39
CA LYS A 47 5.24 -3.99 8.80
C LYS A 47 6.43 -3.05 9.00
N ASN A 48 6.42 -2.38 10.15
CA ASN A 48 7.60 -1.74 10.72
C ASN A 48 7.70 -2.16 12.19
N ASN A 49 8.53 -1.47 12.99
CA ASN A 49 8.73 -1.83 14.39
C ASN A 49 7.49 -1.73 15.26
N CYS A 50 6.52 -0.91 14.87
CA CYS A 50 5.37 -0.57 15.72
C CYS A 50 4.03 -0.98 15.13
N SER A 51 3.98 -1.33 13.84
CA SER A 51 2.70 -1.44 13.14
C SER A 51 2.80 -2.41 11.99
N GLN A 52 1.67 -2.98 11.60
CA GLN A 52 1.58 -3.70 10.34
C GLN A 52 0.25 -3.38 9.67
N THR A 53 0.22 -3.45 8.35
CA THR A 53 -0.97 -3.12 7.58
C THR A 53 -1.01 -3.93 6.30
N LYS A 54 -2.16 -3.88 5.64
CA LYS A 54 -2.38 -4.52 4.36
C LYS A 54 -2.61 -3.45 3.30
N LEU A 55 -1.89 -3.57 2.19
CA LEU A 55 -2.03 -2.68 1.05
C LEU A 55 -2.66 -3.49 -0.09
N PHE A 56 -3.70 -2.95 -0.70
CA PHE A 56 -4.41 -3.65 -1.77
C PHE A 56 -3.89 -3.20 -3.12
N LEU A 57 -3.53 -4.18 -3.95
CA LEU A 57 -3.00 -3.96 -5.30
C LEU A 57 -4.04 -4.47 -6.30
N PHE A 58 -4.81 -3.55 -6.88
CA PHE A 58 -5.86 -3.93 -7.82
C PHE A 58 -5.36 -3.87 -9.26
N ARG A 59 -5.72 -4.89 -10.06
CA ARG A 59 -5.49 -4.91 -11.51
C ARG A 59 -4.05 -4.56 -11.89
N GLU A 60 -3.86 -3.39 -12.50
CA GLU A 60 -2.55 -2.94 -12.99
C GLU A 60 -1.53 -2.78 -11.86
N ASP A 61 -1.98 -2.33 -10.69
CA ASP A 61 -1.08 -2.19 -9.54
C ASP A 61 -0.52 -3.55 -9.11
N PHE A 62 -1.34 -4.60 -9.16
CA PHE A 62 -0.87 -5.94 -8.87
C PHE A 62 0.22 -6.36 -9.86
N LEU A 63 -0.04 -6.19 -11.16
CA LEU A 63 0.93 -6.54 -12.19
C LEU A 63 2.21 -5.72 -12.08
N LYS A 64 2.07 -4.44 -11.76
CA LYS A 64 3.20 -3.52 -11.67
C LYS A 64 4.07 -3.77 -10.43
N PHE A 65 3.46 -4.08 -9.29
CA PHE A 65 4.16 -4.13 -8.01
C PHE A 65 4.35 -5.53 -7.43
N GLN A 66 3.85 -6.58 -8.07
CA GLN A 66 3.95 -7.93 -7.51
C GLN A 66 5.39 -8.39 -7.29
N ARG A 67 6.34 -7.89 -8.08
CA ARG A 67 7.75 -8.25 -7.95
C ARG A 67 8.35 -7.83 -6.61
N PHE A 68 7.72 -6.91 -5.90
CA PHE A 68 8.19 -6.45 -4.60
C PHE A 68 7.65 -7.26 -3.43
N GLY A 69 6.92 -8.34 -3.70
CA GLY A 69 6.25 -9.15 -2.67
C GLY A 69 7.12 -10.17 -1.96
N SER A 70 8.44 -10.13 -2.12
CA SER A 70 9.33 -11.09 -1.48
C SER A 70 9.41 -10.86 0.03
N ARG A 71 9.12 -11.90 0.80
CA ARG A 71 9.14 -11.84 2.27
C ARG A 71 10.49 -11.32 2.78
N GLY A 72 10.42 -10.38 3.70
CA GLY A 72 11.61 -9.77 4.31
C GLY A 72 12.21 -8.63 3.52
N GLY A 73 11.69 -8.33 2.34
CA GLY A 73 12.16 -7.21 1.53
C GLY A 73 11.92 -5.88 2.23
N GLN A 74 12.89 -4.98 2.14
CA GLN A 74 12.79 -3.64 2.71
C GLN A 74 12.41 -2.67 1.61
N LEU A 75 11.32 -1.95 1.77
CA LEU A 75 10.76 -1.09 0.72
C LEU A 75 10.56 0.34 1.18
N LEU A 76 10.72 1.25 0.23
CA LEU A 76 10.16 2.60 0.32
C LEU A 76 8.92 2.62 -0.56
N ILE A 77 7.79 2.98 0.02
CA ILE A 77 6.53 3.05 -0.70
C ILE A 77 6.07 4.50 -0.72
N LYS A 78 5.83 4.99 -1.93
CA LYS A 78 5.29 6.33 -2.16
C LYS A 78 3.87 6.21 -2.67
N GLY A 79 2.99 7.00 -2.13
CA GLY A 79 1.60 6.98 -2.57
C GLY A 79 0.86 8.22 -2.15
N ARG A 80 -0.43 8.16 -2.27
CA ARG A 80 -1.31 9.29 -1.99
C ARG A 80 -2.62 8.81 -1.38
N ALA A 81 -3.08 9.50 -0.35
CA ALA A 81 -4.40 9.26 0.19
C ALA A 81 -5.43 9.88 -0.75
N GLN A 82 -6.43 9.13 -1.14
CA GLN A 82 -7.46 9.63 -2.04
C GLN A 82 -8.82 9.00 -1.71
N LYS A 83 -9.86 9.71 -2.07
CA LYS A 83 -11.23 9.24 -1.88
C LYS A 83 -11.48 8.04 -2.80
N GLN A 84 -12.05 6.99 -2.24
CA GLN A 84 -12.40 5.81 -3.03
C GLN A 84 -13.64 6.08 -3.88
N LYS A 85 -13.69 5.46 -5.05
CA LYS A 85 -14.85 5.55 -5.94
C LYS A 85 -16.10 5.01 -5.22
N PHE A 86 -17.19 5.73 -5.34
CA PHE A 86 -18.49 5.31 -4.80
C PHE A 86 -18.51 5.14 -3.27
N SER A 87 -17.59 5.80 -2.56
CA SER A 87 -17.50 5.70 -1.11
C SER A 87 -17.09 7.05 -0.53
N GLU A 88 -17.45 7.28 0.72
CA GLU A 88 -16.95 8.43 1.49
C GLU A 88 -15.60 8.14 2.14
N ASN A 89 -15.13 6.89 2.04
CA ASN A 89 -13.88 6.49 2.67
C ASN A 89 -12.67 6.88 1.82
N TYR A 90 -11.56 7.15 2.50
CA TYR A 90 -10.27 7.40 1.86
C TYR A 90 -9.41 6.16 1.96
N GLY A 91 -8.65 5.88 0.90
CA GLY A 91 -7.71 4.79 0.85
C GLY A 91 -6.34 5.28 0.42
N PHE A 92 -5.33 4.44 0.55
CA PHE A 92 -3.97 4.76 0.14
C PHE A 92 -3.71 4.15 -1.23
N LYS A 93 -3.37 4.99 -2.21
CA LYS A 93 -3.03 4.56 -3.57
C LYS A 93 -1.51 4.56 -3.71
N ILE A 94 -0.94 3.40 -4.03
CA ILE A 94 0.50 3.29 -4.27
C ILE A 94 0.83 3.89 -5.63
N ILE A 95 1.81 4.79 -5.65
CA ILE A 95 2.31 5.41 -6.87
C ILE A 95 3.61 4.74 -7.29
N GLU A 96 4.51 4.48 -6.34
CA GLU A 96 5.83 3.95 -6.62
C GLU A 96 6.33 3.11 -5.46
N ILE A 97 7.05 2.03 -5.77
CA ILE A 97 7.74 1.23 -4.76
C ILE A 97 9.21 1.18 -5.16
N GLN A 98 10.08 1.40 -4.19
CA GLN A 98 11.52 1.29 -4.38
C GLN A 98 12.09 0.25 -3.43
N ASP A 99 12.85 -0.68 -3.98
CA ASP A 99 13.55 -1.70 -3.22
C ASP A 99 14.80 -1.06 -2.60
N LEU A 100 15.00 -1.25 -1.29
CA LEU A 100 16.14 -0.67 -0.58
C LEU A 100 17.38 -1.55 -0.60
N PHE A 101 17.27 -2.79 -1.05
CA PHE A 101 18.42 -3.70 -1.09
C PHE A 101 18.50 -4.45 -2.39
#